data_9a5f7630e5171267350f76ea65baee91
#
_entry.id   9a5f7630e5171267350f76ea65baee91
#
_cell.length_a   1.000
_cell.length_b   1.000
_cell.length_c   1.000
_cell.angle_alpha   90.00
_cell.angle_beta   90.00
_cell.angle_gamma   90.00
#
_symmetry.space_group_name_H-M   'P 1'
#
loop_
_entity.id
_entity.type
_entity.pdbx_description
1 polymer ?
#
loop_
_entity_poly.entity_id
_entity_poly.type
_entity_poly.pdbx_seq_one_letter_code
_entity_poly.pdbx_strand_id
1 'polypeptide(L)'
;MRPSNNPGSSVDRGQIWGKGLMTVFDLDLNPTTKSSRLREPRGHAAKLPAEGAAELCIVVPTYNERDNLPELIEQVRGALSGVAWEMIVVDDDSPDGTGQQARALSRSDTRIRVMRRIGRRGLSSACIEGMLASNAAYLAVMDADLQHDPMLLRRMIEILRTDDVDVVVASRSAGESTENWSEHRETARRLAVQATRFVRPVPLSDPMSGYFAVRREVIDRVAPHLVGLGFKLLLDIMLAAPDLRVRELPFAFGVRTYGESKFSPRVVWDYGVMLVEHRMGAISGRLLSYMLIAAVALIVHMSAFWLFYELYGLGLGGAQFASAITLCLATFGLREWLSYHRTGPWRWYLGLLPFLASRWIGLIAAVLIARGLAGTGLSDAFAALAGAAALTWWNYDAVHRYGGFAR
;
A
#
# COMPACT_ATOMS: atom_id res chain seq x y z
N MET A 1 -27.89 59.70 -21.30
CA MET A 1 -27.47 59.95 -19.90
C MET A 1 -26.29 59.06 -19.60
N ARG A 2 -25.25 59.58 -18.96
CA ARG A 2 -23.89 59.05 -18.86
C ARG A 2 -23.75 57.83 -17.93
N PRO A 3 -22.71 57.00 -18.13
CA PRO A 3 -22.37 55.89 -17.27
C PRO A 3 -21.49 56.33 -16.09
N SER A 4 -21.58 55.63 -14.98
CA SER A 4 -20.71 55.80 -13.80
C SER A 4 -19.50 54.84 -13.85
N ASN A 5 -18.34 55.44 -13.72
CA ASN A 5 -17.02 54.83 -13.55
C ASN A 5 -16.93 54.02 -12.27
N ASN A 6 -16.17 52.95 -12.34
CA ASN A 6 -15.57 52.32 -11.18
C ASN A 6 -14.06 52.06 -11.43
N PRO A 7 -13.16 52.60 -10.60
CA PRO A 7 -11.73 52.47 -10.81
C PRO A 7 -11.13 51.24 -10.10
N GLY A 8 -10.15 50.68 -10.74
CA GLY A 8 -9.19 49.70 -10.45
C GLY A 8 -8.85 49.31 -9.00
N SER A 9 -8.68 48.03 -8.81
CA SER A 9 -7.88 47.44 -7.73
C SER A 9 -6.59 46.89 -8.31
N SER A 10 -5.50 47.59 -8.05
CA SER A 10 -4.13 47.18 -8.30
C SER A 10 -3.80 45.93 -7.48
N VAL A 11 -3.51 44.81 -8.14
CA VAL A 11 -2.97 43.60 -7.50
C VAL A 11 -1.49 43.86 -7.26
N ASP A 12 -1.16 43.97 -5.98
CA ASP A 12 0.22 44.06 -5.46
C ASP A 12 0.98 42.76 -5.71
N ARG A 13 1.99 42.77 -6.59
CA ARG A 13 2.82 41.63 -6.96
C ARG A 13 4.03 41.43 -6.02
N GLY A 14 3.96 41.93 -4.81
CA GLY A 14 5.12 42.02 -3.88
C GLY A 14 5.21 40.96 -2.79
N GLN A 15 4.32 39.98 -2.67
CA GLN A 15 4.31 39.07 -1.50
C GLN A 15 4.28 37.54 -1.78
N ILE A 16 4.86 37.07 -2.86
CA ILE A 16 4.86 35.61 -3.18
C ILE A 16 6.16 34.89 -2.76
N TRP A 17 7.18 35.54 -2.24
CA TRP A 17 8.49 34.93 -1.95
C TRP A 17 8.85 34.77 -0.47
N GLY A 18 7.92 34.84 0.47
CA GLY A 18 8.23 34.87 1.91
C GLY A 18 7.61 33.78 2.80
N LYS A 19 6.88 32.78 2.28
CA LYS A 19 6.19 31.79 3.15
C LYS A 19 6.52 30.31 2.86
N GLY A 20 7.67 30.01 2.32
CA GLY A 20 8.09 28.65 1.95
C GLY A 20 9.01 27.91 2.93
N LEU A 21 9.38 28.48 4.08
CA LEU A 21 10.42 27.89 4.92
C LEU A 21 10.07 27.66 6.41
N MET A 22 8.81 27.74 6.81
CA MET A 22 8.49 27.68 8.25
C MET A 22 7.22 26.87 8.59
N THR A 23 7.09 25.67 8.06
CA THR A 23 6.02 24.71 8.45
C THR A 23 6.49 23.26 8.51
N VAL A 24 7.73 23.02 8.95
CA VAL A 24 8.23 21.64 9.14
C VAL A 24 8.26 21.23 10.63
N PHE A 25 7.97 22.12 11.58
CA PHE A 25 8.11 21.83 13.02
C PHE A 25 6.90 22.24 13.89
N ASP A 26 5.66 22.14 13.39
CA ASP A 26 4.51 22.04 14.29
C ASP A 26 4.18 20.56 14.52
N LEU A 27 5.04 19.90 15.29
CA LEU A 27 4.77 18.58 15.87
C LEU A 27 3.89 18.78 17.10
N ASP A 28 2.59 18.62 16.94
CA ASP A 28 1.68 18.46 18.07
C ASP A 28 1.96 17.10 18.73
N LEU A 29 2.89 17.11 19.71
CA LEU A 29 3.40 15.95 20.44
C LEU A 29 2.47 15.47 21.56
N ASN A 30 1.17 15.68 21.46
CA ASN A 30 0.26 15.23 22.51
C ASN A 30 -0.39 13.88 22.14
N PRO A 31 0.16 12.72 22.58
CA PRO A 31 -0.35 11.39 22.24
C PRO A 31 -1.67 11.01 22.93
N THR A 32 -2.19 11.84 23.84
CA THR A 32 -3.34 11.51 24.70
C THR A 32 -4.70 11.87 24.12
N THR A 33 -4.77 12.60 23.00
CA THR A 33 -6.04 13.10 22.44
C THR A 33 -6.67 12.21 21.38
N LYS A 34 -5.99 11.16 20.88
CA LYS A 34 -6.49 10.33 19.78
C LYS A 34 -7.33 9.10 20.20
N SER A 35 -7.29 8.71 21.48
CA SER A 35 -7.96 7.48 21.92
C SER A 35 -9.41 7.66 22.40
N SER A 36 -9.84 8.89 22.74
CA SER A 36 -11.16 9.10 23.39
C SER A 36 -12.30 9.51 22.46
N ARG A 37 -12.04 9.81 21.17
CA ARG A 37 -13.09 10.26 20.23
C ARG A 37 -13.74 9.15 19.41
N LEU A 38 -13.37 7.88 19.58
CA LEU A 38 -13.93 6.77 18.81
C LEU A 38 -15.13 6.08 19.48
N ARG A 39 -15.64 6.63 20.59
CA ARG A 39 -16.83 6.10 21.29
C ARG A 39 -18.03 7.00 21.07
N GLU A 40 -18.59 7.00 19.85
CA GLU A 40 -19.98 7.41 19.71
C GLU A 40 -20.91 6.19 19.86
N PRO A 41 -22.06 6.31 20.58
CA PRO A 41 -23.01 5.21 20.69
C PRO A 41 -23.63 4.93 19.32
N ARG A 42 -23.46 3.69 18.85
CA ARG A 42 -23.97 3.22 17.56
C ARG A 42 -25.46 2.97 17.64
N GLY A 43 -26.23 3.87 17.04
CA GLY A 43 -27.63 3.58 16.70
C GLY A 43 -27.69 2.58 15.56
N HIS A 44 -28.26 1.43 15.76
CA HIS A 44 -28.34 0.28 14.87
C HIS A 44 -29.45 0.42 13.81
N ALA A 45 -29.32 1.37 12.91
CA ALA A 45 -30.09 1.33 11.68
C ALA A 45 -29.12 1.67 10.56
N ALA A 46 -28.63 0.64 9.84
CA ALA A 46 -28.01 0.88 8.55
C ALA A 46 -28.98 1.78 7.77
N LYS A 47 -28.55 3.00 7.41
CA LYS A 47 -29.30 3.83 6.48
C LYS A 47 -29.51 2.98 5.24
N LEU A 48 -30.74 2.57 4.99
CA LEU A 48 -31.12 1.89 3.77
C LEU A 48 -30.63 2.76 2.59
N PRO A 49 -30.00 2.17 1.57
CA PRO A 49 -29.58 2.90 0.41
C PRO A 49 -30.75 3.65 -0.21
N ALA A 50 -30.50 4.79 -0.84
CA ALA A 50 -31.50 5.51 -1.62
C ALA A 50 -32.21 4.55 -2.59
N GLU A 51 -33.49 4.75 -2.86
CA GLU A 51 -34.25 3.93 -3.80
C GLU A 51 -33.48 3.76 -5.12
N GLY A 52 -33.18 2.51 -5.49
CA GLY A 52 -32.39 2.17 -6.69
C GLY A 52 -30.88 2.02 -6.48
N ALA A 53 -30.33 2.29 -5.29
CA ALA A 53 -28.91 2.05 -5.01
C ALA A 53 -28.65 0.57 -4.66
N ALA A 54 -27.46 0.05 -5.05
CA ALA A 54 -27.04 -1.28 -4.66
C ALA A 54 -26.92 -1.38 -3.12
N GLU A 55 -27.38 -2.48 -2.58
CA GLU A 55 -27.25 -2.79 -1.16
C GLU A 55 -25.86 -3.36 -0.84
N LEU A 56 -25.37 -4.22 -1.72
CA LEU A 56 -24.05 -4.85 -1.65
C LEU A 56 -23.16 -4.39 -2.78
N CYS A 57 -21.96 -3.91 -2.48
CA CYS A 57 -20.90 -3.75 -3.47
C CYS A 57 -19.84 -4.83 -3.28
N ILE A 58 -19.54 -5.53 -4.37
CA ILE A 58 -18.47 -6.53 -4.43
C ILE A 58 -17.27 -5.88 -5.10
N VAL A 59 -16.18 -5.69 -4.37
CA VAL A 59 -14.92 -5.18 -4.90
C VAL A 59 -14.05 -6.36 -5.30
N VAL A 60 -13.68 -6.40 -6.58
CA VAL A 60 -12.87 -7.46 -7.16
C VAL A 60 -11.56 -6.84 -7.68
N PRO A 61 -10.47 -6.92 -6.91
CA PRO A 61 -9.17 -6.48 -7.37
C PRO A 61 -8.64 -7.46 -8.42
N THR A 62 -8.14 -6.93 -9.55
CA THR A 62 -7.66 -7.76 -10.66
C THR A 62 -6.28 -7.36 -11.14
N TYR A 63 -5.47 -8.38 -11.47
CA TYR A 63 -4.22 -8.26 -12.20
C TYR A 63 -3.96 -9.57 -12.95
N ASN A 64 -4.09 -9.55 -14.30
CA ASN A 64 -4.00 -10.73 -15.17
C ASN A 64 -5.07 -11.79 -14.84
N GLU A 65 -6.34 -11.36 -14.88
CA GLU A 65 -7.50 -12.22 -14.55
C GLU A 65 -8.54 -12.22 -15.68
N ARG A 66 -8.11 -11.97 -16.92
CA ARG A 66 -9.00 -11.82 -18.08
C ARG A 66 -9.98 -12.97 -18.24
N ASP A 67 -9.48 -14.20 -18.16
CA ASP A 67 -10.24 -15.40 -18.49
C ASP A 67 -11.17 -15.84 -17.34
N ASN A 68 -10.89 -15.38 -16.11
CA ASN A 68 -11.69 -15.68 -14.93
C ASN A 68 -12.93 -14.79 -14.80
N LEU A 69 -12.87 -13.53 -15.28
CA LEU A 69 -13.93 -12.53 -15.05
C LEU A 69 -15.31 -12.92 -15.57
N PRO A 70 -15.49 -13.47 -16.77
CA PRO A 70 -16.81 -13.82 -17.26
C PRO A 70 -17.51 -14.86 -16.38
N GLU A 71 -16.80 -15.91 -15.99
CA GLU A 71 -17.32 -16.97 -15.15
C GLU A 71 -17.63 -16.47 -13.73
N LEU A 72 -16.74 -15.67 -13.14
CA LEU A 72 -16.95 -15.07 -11.84
C LEU A 72 -18.25 -14.24 -11.79
N ILE A 73 -18.49 -13.42 -12.82
CA ILE A 73 -19.69 -12.59 -12.91
C ILE A 73 -20.94 -13.44 -13.00
N GLU A 74 -20.93 -14.51 -13.79
CA GLU A 74 -22.08 -15.42 -13.90
C GLU A 74 -22.35 -16.13 -12.56
N GLN A 75 -21.34 -16.60 -11.88
CA GLN A 75 -21.47 -17.22 -10.56
C GLN A 75 -22.04 -16.26 -9.53
N VAL A 76 -21.54 -15.00 -9.48
CA VAL A 76 -22.06 -13.95 -8.60
C VAL A 76 -23.52 -13.61 -8.93
N ARG A 77 -23.86 -13.51 -10.22
CA ARG A 77 -25.23 -13.25 -10.68
C ARG A 77 -26.19 -14.33 -10.19
N GLY A 78 -25.79 -15.60 -10.29
CA GLY A 78 -26.58 -16.73 -9.79
C GLY A 78 -26.74 -16.70 -8.27
N ALA A 79 -25.65 -16.49 -7.53
CA ALA A 79 -25.62 -16.49 -6.06
C ALA A 79 -26.43 -15.35 -5.44
N LEU A 80 -26.44 -14.17 -6.05
CA LEU A 80 -27.10 -12.96 -5.55
C LEU A 80 -28.44 -12.65 -6.22
N SER A 81 -29.11 -13.67 -6.77
CA SER A 81 -30.47 -13.49 -7.30
C SER A 81 -31.41 -12.91 -6.22
N GLY A 82 -32.10 -11.81 -6.55
CA GLY A 82 -32.98 -11.10 -5.64
C GLY A 82 -32.30 -10.15 -4.61
N VAL A 83 -30.99 -9.99 -4.68
CA VAL A 83 -30.25 -8.99 -3.93
C VAL A 83 -29.92 -7.80 -4.85
N ALA A 84 -30.04 -6.58 -4.38
CA ALA A 84 -29.56 -5.38 -5.09
C ALA A 84 -28.04 -5.27 -4.94
N TRP A 85 -27.28 -5.65 -5.95
CA TRP A 85 -25.81 -5.65 -5.89
C TRP A 85 -25.18 -4.90 -7.06
N GLU A 86 -23.98 -4.39 -6.82
CA GLU A 86 -23.03 -3.93 -7.84
C GLU A 86 -21.67 -4.62 -7.66
N MET A 87 -20.89 -4.70 -8.73
CA MET A 87 -19.51 -5.18 -8.70
C MET A 87 -18.59 -4.12 -9.26
N ILE A 88 -17.54 -3.80 -8.51
CA ILE A 88 -16.46 -2.91 -8.97
C ILE A 88 -15.22 -3.74 -9.23
N VAL A 89 -14.91 -3.96 -10.51
CA VAL A 89 -13.64 -4.57 -10.93
C VAL A 89 -12.57 -3.49 -10.91
N VAL A 90 -11.56 -3.66 -10.04
CA VAL A 90 -10.44 -2.72 -9.90
C VAL A 90 -9.21 -3.32 -10.54
N ASP A 91 -8.88 -2.87 -11.76
CA ASP A 91 -7.81 -3.41 -12.58
C ASP A 91 -6.51 -2.61 -12.42
N ASP A 92 -5.47 -3.27 -11.95
CA ASP A 92 -4.14 -2.71 -11.72
C ASP A 92 -3.30 -2.63 -13.01
N ASP A 93 -3.91 -2.13 -14.09
CA ASP A 93 -3.29 -1.95 -15.41
C ASP A 93 -2.75 -3.26 -15.98
N SER A 94 -3.61 -4.26 -16.05
CA SER A 94 -3.27 -5.60 -16.54
C SER A 94 -2.86 -5.59 -18.01
N PRO A 95 -1.72 -6.19 -18.37
CA PRO A 95 -1.26 -6.28 -19.76
C PRO A 95 -2.00 -7.33 -20.61
N ASP A 96 -2.69 -8.29 -19.99
CA ASP A 96 -3.39 -9.40 -20.65
C ASP A 96 -4.74 -9.02 -21.26
N GLY A 97 -5.22 -7.79 -21.06
CA GLY A 97 -6.53 -7.34 -21.53
C GLY A 97 -7.67 -7.51 -20.53
N THR A 98 -7.37 -7.81 -19.25
CA THR A 98 -8.38 -7.87 -18.16
C THR A 98 -9.28 -6.63 -18.13
N GLY A 99 -8.69 -5.42 -18.16
CA GLY A 99 -9.46 -4.17 -18.14
C GLY A 99 -10.35 -3.97 -19.39
N GLN A 100 -9.95 -4.47 -20.58
CA GLN A 100 -10.78 -4.44 -21.77
C GLN A 100 -11.96 -5.41 -21.64
N GLN A 101 -11.70 -6.62 -21.14
CA GLN A 101 -12.73 -7.63 -20.89
C GLN A 101 -13.76 -7.12 -19.88
N ALA A 102 -13.31 -6.55 -18.76
CA ALA A 102 -14.19 -5.97 -17.76
C ALA A 102 -15.09 -4.86 -18.34
N ARG A 103 -14.53 -3.98 -19.19
CA ARG A 103 -15.33 -2.95 -19.89
C ARG A 103 -16.34 -3.53 -20.88
N ALA A 104 -16.02 -4.63 -21.56
CA ALA A 104 -16.97 -5.30 -22.42
C ALA A 104 -18.15 -5.83 -21.61
N LEU A 105 -17.87 -6.48 -20.48
CA LEU A 105 -18.89 -7.01 -19.57
C LEU A 105 -19.75 -5.90 -18.94
N SER A 106 -19.17 -4.75 -18.58
CA SER A 106 -19.90 -3.61 -18.03
C SER A 106 -20.88 -2.95 -18.99
N ARG A 107 -20.70 -3.14 -20.31
CA ARG A 107 -21.67 -2.67 -21.33
C ARG A 107 -22.90 -3.55 -21.40
N SER A 108 -22.79 -4.82 -21.06
CA SER A 108 -23.89 -5.77 -21.07
C SER A 108 -24.63 -5.85 -19.73
N ASP A 109 -23.98 -5.47 -18.63
CA ASP A 109 -24.56 -5.47 -17.29
C ASP A 109 -24.18 -4.19 -16.53
N THR A 110 -25.14 -3.30 -16.33
CA THR A 110 -24.92 -1.99 -15.67
C THR A 110 -24.54 -2.10 -14.19
N ARG A 111 -24.71 -3.27 -13.57
CA ARG A 111 -24.26 -3.54 -12.20
C ARG A 111 -22.74 -3.68 -12.12
N ILE A 112 -22.04 -3.85 -13.25
CA ILE A 112 -20.60 -4.03 -13.30
C ILE A 112 -19.96 -2.70 -13.64
N ARG A 113 -19.08 -2.25 -12.78
CA ARG A 113 -18.29 -1.04 -12.94
C ARG A 113 -16.81 -1.40 -13.03
N VAL A 114 -16.03 -0.61 -13.75
CA VAL A 114 -14.60 -0.87 -13.95
C VAL A 114 -13.79 0.35 -13.57
N MET A 115 -12.82 0.13 -12.70
CA MET A 115 -11.82 1.12 -12.31
C MET A 115 -10.44 0.64 -12.76
N ARG A 116 -9.80 1.35 -13.68
CA ARG A 116 -8.41 1.07 -14.09
C ARG A 116 -7.46 1.98 -13.34
N ARG A 117 -6.45 1.40 -12.68
CA ARG A 117 -5.45 2.11 -11.88
C ARG A 117 -4.12 2.17 -12.63
N ILE A 118 -3.81 3.30 -13.25
CA ILE A 118 -2.60 3.47 -14.06
C ILE A 118 -1.44 3.90 -13.16
N GLY A 119 -0.28 3.25 -13.32
CA GLY A 119 0.97 3.65 -12.64
C GLY A 119 1.08 3.27 -11.17
N ARG A 120 0.09 2.58 -10.61
CA ARG A 120 0.09 2.09 -9.21
C ARG A 120 -0.52 0.69 -9.13
N ARG A 121 -0.02 -0.10 -8.19
CA ARG A 121 -0.45 -1.48 -7.97
C ARG A 121 -0.49 -1.78 -6.49
N GLY A 122 -1.39 -2.64 -6.09
CA GLY A 122 -1.49 -3.13 -4.73
C GLY A 122 -2.92 -3.53 -4.38
N LEU A 123 -3.11 -4.78 -3.94
CA LEU A 123 -4.42 -5.35 -3.67
C LEU A 123 -5.19 -4.55 -2.61
N SER A 124 -4.57 -4.27 -1.46
CA SER A 124 -5.24 -3.53 -0.38
C SER A 124 -5.70 -2.15 -0.83
N SER A 125 -4.83 -1.37 -1.51
CA SER A 125 -5.20 -0.05 -2.03
C SER A 125 -6.25 -0.13 -3.14
N ALA A 126 -6.25 -1.18 -3.98
CA ALA A 126 -7.28 -1.41 -4.99
C ALA A 126 -8.65 -1.65 -4.33
N CYS A 127 -8.68 -2.48 -3.30
CA CYS A 127 -9.91 -2.75 -2.56
C CYS A 127 -10.43 -1.49 -1.85
N ILE A 128 -9.57 -0.72 -1.20
CA ILE A 128 -9.97 0.54 -0.53
C ILE A 128 -10.59 1.52 -1.53
N GLU A 129 -9.95 1.73 -2.69
CA GLU A 129 -10.47 2.62 -3.72
C GLU A 129 -11.81 2.12 -4.29
N GLY A 130 -11.94 0.82 -4.52
CA GLY A 130 -13.20 0.21 -4.94
C GLY A 130 -14.30 0.38 -3.90
N MET A 131 -14.02 0.16 -2.61
CA MET A 131 -14.97 0.36 -1.52
C MET A 131 -15.44 1.81 -1.42
N LEU A 132 -14.52 2.77 -1.52
CA LEU A 132 -14.83 4.21 -1.45
C LEU A 132 -15.59 4.71 -2.69
N ALA A 133 -15.49 4.01 -3.82
CA ALA A 133 -16.20 4.36 -5.06
C ALA A 133 -17.66 3.90 -5.10
N SER A 134 -18.12 3.13 -4.10
CA SER A 134 -19.50 2.66 -3.98
C SER A 134 -20.28 3.45 -2.92
N ASN A 135 -21.60 3.45 -3.01
CA ASN A 135 -22.51 3.95 -1.97
C ASN A 135 -23.32 2.83 -1.31
N ALA A 136 -23.02 1.56 -1.59
CA ALA A 136 -23.71 0.42 -1.02
C ALA A 136 -23.56 0.36 0.51
N ALA A 137 -24.58 -0.11 1.21
CA ALA A 137 -24.59 -0.23 2.68
C ALA A 137 -23.60 -1.30 3.17
N TYR A 138 -23.37 -2.33 2.35
CA TYR A 138 -22.44 -3.42 2.63
C TYR A 138 -21.41 -3.51 1.52
N LEU A 139 -20.17 -3.77 1.91
CA LEU A 139 -19.02 -3.87 1.02
C LEU A 139 -18.37 -5.24 1.19
N ALA A 140 -18.14 -5.95 0.12
CA ALA A 140 -17.44 -7.23 0.14
C ALA A 140 -16.17 -7.15 -0.72
N VAL A 141 -15.14 -7.89 -0.32
CA VAL A 141 -13.94 -8.15 -1.14
C VAL A 141 -13.93 -9.61 -1.52
N MET A 142 -13.65 -9.89 -2.77
CA MET A 142 -13.52 -11.23 -3.31
C MET A 142 -12.44 -11.25 -4.40
N ASP A 143 -11.56 -12.26 -4.40
CA ASP A 143 -10.57 -12.43 -5.45
C ASP A 143 -11.21 -12.92 -6.76
N ALA A 144 -10.56 -12.61 -7.89
CA ALA A 144 -11.06 -12.96 -9.22
C ALA A 144 -10.69 -14.38 -9.68
N ASP A 145 -9.95 -15.16 -8.90
CA ASP A 145 -9.34 -16.43 -9.28
C ASP A 145 -10.26 -17.67 -9.16
N LEU A 146 -11.55 -17.45 -8.93
CA LEU A 146 -12.60 -18.47 -8.79
C LEU A 146 -12.42 -19.42 -7.58
N GLN A 147 -11.54 -19.10 -6.64
CA GLN A 147 -11.31 -19.91 -5.44
C GLN A 147 -12.33 -19.62 -4.34
N HIS A 148 -13.03 -18.49 -4.41
CA HIS A 148 -14.04 -18.06 -3.44
C HIS A 148 -15.45 -18.44 -3.93
N ASP A 149 -16.22 -19.14 -3.08
CA ASP A 149 -17.60 -19.48 -3.37
C ASP A 149 -18.52 -18.24 -3.25
N PRO A 150 -19.12 -17.73 -4.35
CA PRO A 150 -20.00 -16.56 -4.30
C PRO A 150 -21.29 -16.78 -3.48
N MET A 151 -21.69 -18.00 -3.21
CA MET A 151 -22.87 -18.30 -2.37
C MET A 151 -22.68 -17.80 -0.93
N LEU A 152 -21.43 -17.66 -0.47
CA LEU A 152 -21.15 -17.09 0.85
C LEU A 152 -21.49 -15.61 0.94
N LEU A 153 -21.43 -14.85 -0.15
CA LEU A 153 -21.83 -13.43 -0.16
C LEU A 153 -23.25 -13.25 0.32
N ARG A 154 -24.17 -14.13 -0.08
CA ARG A 154 -25.56 -14.11 0.36
C ARG A 154 -25.66 -14.31 1.89
N ARG A 155 -24.94 -15.30 2.42
CA ARG A 155 -24.91 -15.54 3.86
C ARG A 155 -24.26 -14.38 4.62
N MET A 156 -23.19 -13.81 4.09
CA MET A 156 -22.51 -12.66 4.71
C MET A 156 -23.45 -11.46 4.83
N ILE A 157 -24.20 -11.12 3.77
CA ILE A 157 -25.11 -9.99 3.80
C ILE A 157 -26.32 -10.26 4.74
N GLU A 158 -26.84 -11.48 4.78
CA GLU A 158 -27.89 -11.87 5.70
C GLU A 158 -27.44 -11.68 7.16
N ILE A 159 -26.25 -12.12 7.51
CA ILE A 159 -25.68 -11.91 8.85
C ILE A 159 -25.47 -10.43 9.14
N LEU A 160 -24.93 -9.66 8.19
CA LEU A 160 -24.76 -8.22 8.38
C LEU A 160 -26.08 -7.47 8.53
N ARG A 161 -27.20 -7.98 7.97
CA ARG A 161 -28.54 -7.39 8.12
C ARG A 161 -29.15 -7.68 9.48
N THR A 162 -28.99 -8.91 9.96
CA THR A 162 -29.75 -9.44 11.11
C THR A 162 -28.96 -9.40 12.42
N ASP A 163 -27.68 -9.64 12.35
CA ASP A 163 -26.82 -9.77 13.52
C ASP A 163 -26.13 -8.45 13.85
N ASP A 164 -25.81 -8.28 15.13
CA ASP A 164 -25.08 -7.14 15.63
C ASP A 164 -23.56 -7.33 15.41
N VAL A 165 -23.17 -7.48 14.13
CA VAL A 165 -21.78 -7.64 13.70
C VAL A 165 -21.39 -6.58 12.68
N ASP A 166 -20.12 -6.25 12.65
CA ASP A 166 -19.55 -5.20 11.79
C ASP A 166 -18.86 -5.79 10.56
N VAL A 167 -18.29 -6.99 10.70
CA VAL A 167 -17.53 -7.70 9.67
C VAL A 167 -17.87 -9.17 9.67
N VAL A 168 -18.07 -9.76 8.50
CA VAL A 168 -18.20 -11.21 8.30
C VAL A 168 -17.05 -11.70 7.42
N VAL A 169 -16.32 -12.68 7.89
CA VAL A 169 -15.10 -13.20 7.26
C VAL A 169 -15.31 -14.64 6.82
N ALA A 170 -14.98 -14.96 5.58
CA ALA A 170 -14.83 -16.34 5.14
C ALA A 170 -13.49 -16.86 5.65
N SER A 171 -13.53 -17.77 6.61
CA SER A 171 -12.34 -18.34 7.24
C SER A 171 -12.12 -19.75 6.68
N ARG A 172 -10.87 -20.01 6.26
CA ARG A 172 -10.46 -21.35 5.87
C ARG A 172 -10.45 -22.19 7.13
N SER A 173 -11.42 -23.11 7.22
CA SER A 173 -11.67 -23.91 8.41
C SER A 173 -10.40 -24.47 9.01
N ALA A 174 -10.25 -24.29 10.29
CA ALA A 174 -9.16 -24.84 11.11
C ALA A 174 -9.26 -26.39 11.25
N GLY A 175 -9.82 -27.09 10.27
CA GLY A 175 -10.06 -28.52 10.35
C GLY A 175 -9.98 -29.29 9.03
N GLU A 176 -10.00 -28.65 7.87
CA GLU A 176 -10.00 -29.37 6.60
C GLU A 176 -8.81 -28.98 5.72
N SER A 177 -7.91 -29.93 5.53
CA SER A 177 -6.86 -30.01 4.50
C SER A 177 -5.88 -28.85 4.38
N THR A 178 -4.99 -28.73 5.35
CA THR A 178 -3.63 -28.19 5.15
C THR A 178 -2.73 -29.19 4.39
N GLU A 179 -3.28 -30.29 3.89
CA GLU A 179 -2.52 -31.40 3.31
C GLU A 179 -1.71 -31.07 2.06
N ASN A 180 -1.91 -29.89 1.43
CA ASN A 180 -1.19 -29.49 0.23
C ASN A 180 -0.31 -28.24 0.36
N TRP A 181 -0.06 -27.77 1.58
CA TRP A 181 0.83 -26.63 1.76
C TRP A 181 2.26 -27.08 2.06
N SER A 182 3.25 -26.55 1.34
CA SER A 182 4.65 -26.76 1.69
C SER A 182 4.89 -26.28 3.13
N GLU A 183 5.70 -27.02 3.92
CA GLU A 183 6.05 -26.68 5.31
C GLU A 183 6.55 -25.23 5.46
N HIS A 184 7.23 -24.70 4.44
CA HIS A 184 7.70 -23.33 4.42
C HIS A 184 6.57 -22.30 4.42
N ARG A 185 5.46 -22.56 3.72
CA ARG A 185 4.31 -21.64 3.68
C ARG A 185 3.57 -21.64 5.02
N GLU A 186 3.42 -22.79 5.64
CA GLU A 186 2.78 -22.87 6.95
C GLU A 186 3.64 -22.21 8.05
N THR A 187 4.95 -22.39 8.02
CA THR A 187 5.88 -21.71 8.93
C THR A 187 5.81 -20.19 8.77
N ALA A 188 5.82 -19.68 7.52
CA ALA A 188 5.68 -18.27 7.24
C ALA A 188 4.33 -17.71 7.72
N ARG A 189 3.24 -18.48 7.56
CA ARG A 189 1.91 -18.11 8.07
C ARG A 189 1.90 -18.02 9.61
N ARG A 190 2.48 -19.02 10.30
CA ARG A 190 2.58 -19.02 11.78
C ARG A 190 3.38 -17.84 12.30
N LEU A 191 4.53 -17.54 11.67
CA LEU A 191 5.34 -16.37 12.02
C LEU A 191 4.59 -15.05 11.79
N ALA A 192 3.87 -14.93 10.69
CA ALA A 192 3.04 -13.75 10.42
C ALA A 192 1.93 -13.59 11.48
N VAL A 193 1.22 -14.65 11.83
CA VAL A 193 0.19 -14.61 12.89
C VAL A 193 0.80 -14.23 14.25
N GLN A 194 1.99 -14.77 14.59
CA GLN A 194 2.67 -14.39 15.83
C GLN A 194 3.09 -12.92 15.83
N ALA A 195 3.63 -12.43 14.72
CA ALA A 195 3.98 -11.01 14.57
C ALA A 195 2.76 -10.09 14.72
N THR A 196 1.60 -10.48 14.15
CA THR A 196 0.35 -9.75 14.37
C THR A 196 -0.04 -9.70 15.83
N ARG A 197 0.02 -10.85 16.54
CA ARG A 197 -0.33 -10.93 17.98
C ARG A 197 0.58 -10.06 18.85
N PHE A 198 1.82 -9.86 18.44
CA PHE A 198 2.75 -8.96 19.13
C PHE A 198 2.34 -7.49 19.00
N VAL A 199 1.76 -7.10 17.85
CA VAL A 199 1.24 -5.74 17.64
C VAL A 199 -0.07 -5.56 18.39
N ARG A 200 -1.03 -6.44 18.13
CA ARG A 200 -2.33 -6.49 18.80
C ARG A 200 -3.01 -7.85 18.58
N PRO A 201 -3.64 -8.45 19.62
CA PRO A 201 -4.45 -9.64 19.43
C PRO A 201 -5.65 -9.32 18.51
N VAL A 202 -5.80 -10.07 17.44
CA VAL A 202 -6.96 -9.99 16.54
C VAL A 202 -7.82 -11.24 16.78
N PRO A 203 -9.12 -11.11 17.08
CA PRO A 203 -9.98 -12.25 17.38
C PRO A 203 -10.47 -12.94 16.11
N LEU A 204 -9.54 -13.41 15.29
CA LEU A 204 -9.79 -14.13 14.03
C LEU A 204 -8.93 -15.38 13.95
N SER A 205 -9.53 -16.47 13.45
CA SER A 205 -8.80 -17.70 13.14
C SER A 205 -7.96 -17.56 11.86
N ASP A 206 -8.47 -16.80 10.88
CA ASP A 206 -7.74 -16.46 9.64
C ASP A 206 -7.73 -14.93 9.37
N PRO A 207 -6.87 -14.16 10.07
CA PRO A 207 -6.75 -12.72 9.85
C PRO A 207 -6.16 -12.37 8.47
N MET A 208 -5.72 -13.36 7.71
CA MET A 208 -5.12 -13.22 6.39
C MET A 208 -6.13 -13.46 5.25
N SER A 209 -7.41 -13.71 5.56
CA SER A 209 -8.43 -13.93 4.54
C SER A 209 -8.60 -12.72 3.63
N GLY A 210 -8.67 -12.95 2.32
CA GLY A 210 -9.03 -11.97 1.30
C GLY A 210 -10.53 -11.92 1.01
N TYR A 211 -11.33 -12.77 1.65
CA TYR A 211 -12.76 -12.88 1.40
C TYR A 211 -13.58 -12.50 2.65
N PHE A 212 -14.19 -11.34 2.62
CA PHE A 212 -14.97 -10.81 3.74
C PHE A 212 -15.99 -9.78 3.27
N ALA A 213 -16.99 -9.53 4.11
CA ALA A 213 -17.95 -8.44 3.94
C ALA A 213 -17.96 -7.55 5.18
N VAL A 214 -18.20 -6.27 5.00
CA VAL A 214 -18.11 -5.25 6.05
C VAL A 214 -19.19 -4.19 5.87
N ARG A 215 -19.67 -3.60 6.96
CA ARG A 215 -20.56 -2.43 6.92
C ARG A 215 -19.82 -1.22 6.36
N ARG A 216 -20.48 -0.42 5.54
CA ARG A 216 -19.92 0.83 5.00
C ARG A 216 -19.39 1.75 6.08
N GLU A 217 -20.16 1.94 7.15
CA GLU A 217 -19.82 2.80 8.29
C GLU A 217 -18.44 2.46 8.89
N VAL A 218 -18.08 1.18 8.87
CA VAL A 218 -16.73 0.73 9.31
C VAL A 218 -15.67 1.28 8.38
N ILE A 219 -15.84 1.14 7.07
CA ILE A 219 -14.85 1.61 6.08
C ILE A 219 -14.74 3.14 6.14
N ASP A 220 -15.86 3.86 6.20
CA ASP A 220 -15.85 5.33 6.30
C ASP A 220 -15.09 5.80 7.55
N ARG A 221 -15.21 5.06 8.67
CA ARG A 221 -14.50 5.33 9.91
C ARG A 221 -13.01 5.01 9.83
N VAL A 222 -12.63 3.88 9.23
CA VAL A 222 -11.24 3.39 9.27
C VAL A 222 -10.40 3.84 8.09
N ALA A 223 -10.99 4.20 6.94
CA ALA A 223 -10.28 4.54 5.72
C ALA A 223 -9.14 5.57 5.90
N PRO A 224 -9.31 6.64 6.72
CA PRO A 224 -8.22 7.59 6.98
C PRO A 224 -7.04 7.00 7.76
N HIS A 225 -7.22 5.85 8.39
CA HIS A 225 -6.24 5.19 9.27
C HIS A 225 -5.65 3.91 8.65
N LEU A 226 -6.15 3.49 7.49
CA LEU A 226 -5.63 2.32 6.79
C LEU A 226 -4.27 2.63 6.17
N VAL A 227 -3.36 1.68 6.32
CA VAL A 227 -2.03 1.74 5.69
C VAL A 227 -2.14 1.50 4.20
N GLY A 228 -3.04 0.62 3.77
CA GLY A 228 -3.35 0.32 2.38
C GLY A 228 -2.21 -0.37 1.62
N LEU A 229 -1.23 -0.93 2.32
CA LEU A 229 -0.09 -1.63 1.74
C LEU A 229 -0.33 -3.15 1.70
N GLY A 230 0.29 -3.80 0.71
CA GLY A 230 0.33 -5.26 0.62
C GLY A 230 -1.00 -5.90 0.24
N PHE A 231 -1.26 -7.09 0.82
CA PHE A 231 -2.36 -7.99 0.43
C PHE A 231 -3.30 -8.33 1.61
N LYS A 232 -3.21 -7.61 2.74
CA LYS A 232 -3.88 -8.00 4.00
C LYS A 232 -4.83 -6.92 4.51
N LEU A 233 -5.76 -6.50 3.63
CA LEU A 233 -6.71 -5.44 3.95
C LEU A 233 -7.57 -5.76 5.17
N LEU A 234 -8.07 -7.00 5.32
CA LEU A 234 -8.85 -7.39 6.49
C LEU A 234 -8.08 -7.14 7.79
N LEU A 235 -6.81 -7.55 7.84
CA LEU A 235 -5.95 -7.33 9.00
C LEU A 235 -5.72 -5.83 9.26
N ASP A 236 -5.50 -5.05 8.21
CA ASP A 236 -5.34 -3.59 8.29
C ASP A 236 -6.57 -2.94 8.94
N ILE A 237 -7.78 -3.33 8.49
CA ILE A 237 -9.07 -2.89 9.06
C ILE A 237 -9.17 -3.28 10.55
N MET A 238 -8.85 -4.52 10.89
CA MET A 238 -8.95 -5.03 12.27
C MET A 238 -7.95 -4.35 13.22
N LEU A 239 -6.76 -4.02 12.73
CA LEU A 239 -5.77 -3.28 13.51
C LEU A 239 -6.15 -1.81 13.68
N ALA A 240 -6.77 -1.20 12.67
CA ALA A 240 -7.27 0.17 12.73
C ALA A 240 -8.48 0.34 13.67
N ALA A 241 -9.34 -0.69 13.78
CA ALA A 241 -10.53 -0.68 14.63
C ALA A 241 -10.65 -2.00 15.42
N PRO A 242 -10.01 -2.11 16.58
CA PRO A 242 -10.01 -3.34 17.39
C PRO A 242 -11.34 -3.64 18.10
N ASP A 243 -12.26 -2.71 18.06
CA ASP A 243 -13.59 -2.79 18.66
C ASP A 243 -14.64 -3.42 17.74
N LEU A 244 -14.25 -3.87 16.55
CA LEU A 244 -15.16 -4.48 15.59
C LEU A 244 -15.65 -5.85 16.06
N ARG A 245 -16.95 -6.07 15.88
CA ARG A 245 -17.60 -7.35 16.13
C ARG A 245 -17.53 -8.18 14.86
N VAL A 246 -16.90 -9.33 14.94
CA VAL A 246 -16.62 -10.16 13.79
C VAL A 246 -17.31 -11.50 13.91
N ARG A 247 -17.81 -12.01 12.78
CA ARG A 247 -18.28 -13.38 12.62
C ARG A 247 -17.49 -14.09 11.54
N GLU A 248 -17.04 -15.29 11.83
CA GLU A 248 -16.38 -16.13 10.85
C GLU A 248 -17.34 -17.17 10.29
N LEU A 249 -17.29 -17.35 8.97
CA LEU A 249 -17.96 -18.41 8.24
C LEU A 249 -16.93 -19.40 7.72
N PRO A 250 -17.03 -20.68 8.04
CA PRO A 250 -16.14 -21.67 7.45
C PRO A 250 -16.41 -21.81 5.94
N PHE A 251 -15.35 -21.88 5.15
CA PHE A 251 -15.48 -22.19 3.74
C PHE A 251 -14.34 -23.11 3.26
N ALA A 252 -14.65 -23.96 2.26
CA ALA A 252 -13.66 -24.76 1.58
C ALA A 252 -13.03 -23.90 0.45
N PHE A 253 -11.71 -23.83 0.43
CA PHE A 253 -10.98 -23.09 -0.60
C PHE A 253 -11.01 -23.87 -1.91
N GLY A 254 -11.56 -23.28 -2.97
CA GLY A 254 -11.63 -23.91 -4.29
C GLY A 254 -10.25 -24.14 -4.91
N VAL A 255 -10.18 -25.04 -5.86
CA VAL A 255 -8.96 -25.23 -6.67
C VAL A 255 -8.84 -24.05 -7.64
N ARG A 256 -7.66 -23.44 -7.69
CA ARG A 256 -7.38 -22.35 -8.65
C ARG A 256 -7.45 -22.90 -10.07
N THR A 257 -8.29 -22.29 -10.91
CA THR A 257 -8.48 -22.73 -12.29
C THR A 257 -7.40 -22.17 -13.21
N TYR A 258 -7.00 -20.89 -13.01
CA TYR A 258 -5.97 -20.20 -13.80
C TYR A 258 -5.11 -19.31 -12.91
N GLY A 259 -3.83 -19.09 -13.31
CA GLY A 259 -2.91 -18.13 -12.68
C GLY A 259 -1.88 -18.73 -11.72
N GLU A 260 -0.85 -17.94 -11.36
CA GLU A 260 0.25 -18.32 -10.48
C GLU A 260 0.21 -17.57 -9.15
N SER A 261 0.78 -18.17 -8.09
CA SER A 261 0.89 -17.53 -6.77
C SER A 261 1.89 -16.37 -6.81
N LYS A 262 1.46 -15.15 -6.45
CA LYS A 262 2.24 -13.90 -6.52
C LYS A 262 2.99 -13.60 -5.22
N PHE A 263 3.45 -14.61 -4.48
CA PHE A 263 4.23 -14.41 -3.25
C PHE A 263 5.62 -13.84 -3.59
N SER A 264 5.96 -12.67 -3.07
CA SER A 264 7.24 -12.01 -3.29
C SER A 264 7.80 -11.46 -1.96
N PRO A 265 9.12 -11.23 -1.85
CA PRO A 265 9.74 -10.61 -0.67
C PRO A 265 9.13 -9.24 -0.31
N ARG A 266 8.61 -8.52 -1.30
CA ARG A 266 7.89 -7.27 -1.09
C ARG A 266 6.64 -7.45 -0.21
N VAL A 267 5.94 -8.56 -0.36
CA VAL A 267 4.77 -8.88 0.48
C VAL A 267 5.15 -8.94 1.97
N VAL A 268 6.30 -9.53 2.27
CA VAL A 268 6.83 -9.62 3.64
C VAL A 268 7.22 -8.24 4.16
N TRP A 269 7.85 -7.42 3.30
CA TRP A 269 8.21 -6.04 3.63
C TRP A 269 6.99 -5.17 3.91
N ASP A 270 6.02 -5.15 2.97
CA ASP A 270 4.79 -4.37 3.10
C ASP A 270 4.01 -4.78 4.37
N TYR A 271 4.00 -6.07 4.70
CA TYR A 271 3.41 -6.58 5.91
C TYR A 271 4.13 -6.08 7.17
N GLY A 272 5.46 -6.11 7.19
CA GLY A 272 6.26 -5.58 8.29
C GLY A 272 6.03 -4.08 8.51
N VAL A 273 6.00 -3.28 7.44
CA VAL A 273 5.72 -1.84 7.51
C VAL A 273 4.32 -1.60 8.07
N MET A 274 3.31 -2.33 7.59
CA MET A 274 1.94 -2.22 8.11
C MET A 274 1.87 -2.48 9.62
N LEU A 275 2.53 -3.52 10.11
CA LEU A 275 2.57 -3.84 11.55
C LEU A 275 3.24 -2.73 12.37
N VAL A 276 4.36 -2.19 11.89
CA VAL A 276 5.07 -1.10 12.54
C VAL A 276 4.22 0.17 12.57
N GLU A 277 3.54 0.52 11.49
CA GLU A 277 2.66 1.68 11.43
C GLU A 277 1.48 1.56 12.42
N HIS A 278 0.87 0.39 12.53
CA HIS A 278 -0.19 0.17 13.53
C HIS A 278 0.31 0.17 14.98
N ARG A 279 1.56 -0.25 15.23
CA ARG A 279 2.14 -0.28 16.58
C ARG A 279 2.63 1.07 17.06
N MET A 280 3.24 1.86 16.18
CA MET A 280 3.97 3.08 16.50
C MET A 280 3.31 4.35 15.93
N GLY A 281 2.28 4.21 15.09
CA GLY A 281 1.67 5.30 14.32
C GLY A 281 2.37 5.52 12.98
N ALA A 282 1.62 6.08 12.02
CA ALA A 282 2.05 6.21 10.61
C ALA A 282 3.37 6.98 10.44
N ILE A 283 3.58 8.06 11.21
CA ILE A 283 4.83 8.85 11.15
C ILE A 283 6.00 8.03 11.69
N SER A 284 5.82 7.35 12.81
CA SER A 284 6.87 6.55 13.45
C SER A 284 7.21 5.32 12.62
N GLY A 285 6.22 4.67 12.00
CA GLY A 285 6.44 3.51 11.13
C GLY A 285 7.24 3.86 9.88
N ARG A 286 6.88 4.95 9.22
CA ARG A 286 7.62 5.48 8.06
C ARG A 286 9.04 5.91 8.44
N LEU A 287 9.19 6.60 9.55
CA LEU A 287 10.50 7.04 10.06
C LEU A 287 11.40 5.83 10.37
N LEU A 288 10.88 4.82 11.08
CA LEU A 288 11.63 3.61 11.40
C LEU A 288 12.04 2.83 10.15
N SER A 289 11.12 2.66 9.20
CA SER A 289 11.42 2.03 7.90
C SER A 289 12.52 2.79 7.15
N TYR A 290 12.43 4.12 7.15
CA TYR A 290 13.46 4.97 6.57
C TYR A 290 14.80 4.82 7.28
N MET A 291 14.83 4.87 8.63
CA MET A 291 16.07 4.71 9.40
C MET A 291 16.73 3.35 9.15
N LEU A 292 15.92 2.28 9.02
CA LEU A 292 16.44 0.95 8.71
C LEU A 292 17.07 0.91 7.30
N ILE A 293 16.38 1.45 6.30
CA ILE A 293 16.90 1.55 4.93
C ILE A 293 18.18 2.40 4.91
N ALA A 294 18.17 3.54 5.62
CA ALA A 294 19.35 4.42 5.72
C ALA A 294 20.53 3.73 6.40
N ALA A 295 20.29 2.95 7.45
CA ALA A 295 21.33 2.18 8.13
C ALA A 295 21.95 1.13 7.20
N VAL A 296 21.14 0.37 6.48
CA VAL A 296 21.63 -0.61 5.49
C VAL A 296 22.41 0.09 4.37
N ALA A 297 21.88 1.19 3.84
CA ALA A 297 22.55 1.98 2.81
C ALA A 297 23.91 2.51 3.29
N LEU A 298 23.98 2.96 4.55
CA LEU A 298 25.21 3.43 5.16
C LEU A 298 26.25 2.31 5.31
N ILE A 299 25.83 1.13 5.77
CA ILE A 299 26.71 -0.05 5.86
C ILE A 299 27.27 -0.40 4.48
N VAL A 300 26.43 -0.48 3.45
CA VAL A 300 26.86 -0.77 2.08
C VAL A 300 27.85 0.29 1.58
N HIS A 301 27.57 1.57 1.83
CA HIS A 301 28.45 2.66 1.42
C HIS A 301 29.80 2.60 2.12
N MET A 302 29.83 2.42 3.44
CA MET A 302 31.07 2.37 4.22
C MET A 302 31.89 1.12 3.90
N SER A 303 31.28 -0.03 3.64
CA SER A 303 31.97 -1.23 3.20
C SER A 303 32.61 -1.03 1.83
N ALA A 304 31.90 -0.41 0.89
CA ALA A 304 32.43 -0.08 -0.44
C ALA A 304 33.53 0.99 -0.32
N PHE A 305 33.36 2.00 0.54
CA PHE A 305 34.37 3.03 0.79
C PHE A 305 35.68 2.40 1.30
N TRP A 306 35.60 1.56 2.33
CA TRP A 306 36.77 0.86 2.88
C TRP A 306 37.46 0.00 1.81
N LEU A 307 36.69 -0.75 1.00
CA LEU A 307 37.20 -1.55 -0.10
C LEU A 307 38.01 -0.68 -1.10
N PHE A 308 37.45 0.43 -1.55
CA PHE A 308 38.11 1.30 -2.52
C PHE A 308 39.28 2.07 -1.95
N TYR A 309 39.19 2.47 -0.69
CA TYR A 309 40.22 3.25 0.01
C TYR A 309 41.45 2.39 0.37
N GLU A 310 41.23 1.27 1.06
CA GLU A 310 42.30 0.42 1.59
C GLU A 310 42.81 -0.59 0.53
N LEU A 311 41.89 -1.28 -0.16
CA LEU A 311 42.30 -2.38 -1.05
C LEU A 311 42.72 -1.89 -2.44
N TYR A 312 42.02 -0.87 -2.97
CA TYR A 312 42.38 -0.31 -4.30
C TYR A 312 43.26 0.95 -4.21
N GLY A 313 43.56 1.46 -3.01
CA GLY A 313 44.46 2.59 -2.81
C GLY A 313 43.95 3.92 -3.39
N LEU A 314 42.62 4.05 -3.58
CA LEU A 314 42.05 5.31 -4.05
C LEU A 314 42.13 6.36 -2.94
N GLY A 315 42.53 7.58 -3.26
CA GLY A 315 42.45 8.68 -2.30
C GLY A 315 41.01 8.96 -1.85
N LEU A 316 40.84 9.67 -0.73
CA LEU A 316 39.53 9.93 -0.08
C LEU A 316 38.42 10.31 -1.07
N GLY A 317 38.67 11.26 -1.96
CA GLY A 317 37.66 11.71 -2.93
C GLY A 317 37.31 10.65 -3.98
N GLY A 318 38.28 9.86 -4.42
CA GLY A 318 38.07 8.76 -5.37
C GLY A 318 37.29 7.62 -4.74
N ALA A 319 37.67 7.20 -3.53
CA ALA A 319 36.97 6.16 -2.77
C ALA A 319 35.53 6.58 -2.45
N GLN A 320 35.32 7.83 -2.02
CA GLN A 320 33.99 8.39 -1.74
C GLN A 320 33.11 8.41 -2.99
N PHE A 321 33.66 8.80 -4.13
CA PHE A 321 32.93 8.82 -5.40
C PHE A 321 32.54 7.40 -5.86
N ALA A 322 33.50 6.46 -5.83
CA ALA A 322 33.26 5.07 -6.23
C ALA A 322 32.24 4.37 -5.33
N SER A 323 32.33 4.56 -4.01
CA SER A 323 31.38 3.99 -3.06
C SER A 323 29.97 4.59 -3.21
N ALA A 324 29.87 5.90 -3.50
CA ALA A 324 28.59 6.55 -3.76
C ALA A 324 27.90 6.03 -5.05
N ILE A 325 28.68 5.79 -6.12
CA ILE A 325 28.15 5.12 -7.33
C ILE A 325 27.71 3.70 -7.01
N THR A 326 28.50 2.93 -6.26
CA THR A 326 28.14 1.57 -5.84
C THR A 326 26.82 1.57 -5.08
N LEU A 327 26.62 2.51 -4.14
CA LEU A 327 25.37 2.68 -3.42
C LEU A 327 24.21 3.04 -4.36
N CYS A 328 24.42 3.95 -5.31
CA CYS A 328 23.38 4.31 -6.29
C CYS A 328 22.97 3.11 -7.16
N LEU A 329 23.93 2.31 -7.63
CA LEU A 329 23.65 1.10 -8.43
C LEU A 329 22.95 0.03 -7.59
N ALA A 330 23.39 -0.22 -6.35
CA ALA A 330 22.75 -1.16 -5.43
C ALA A 330 21.31 -0.75 -5.11
N THR A 331 21.08 0.52 -4.82
CA THR A 331 19.71 1.04 -4.54
C THR A 331 18.84 1.03 -5.78
N PHE A 332 19.38 1.27 -6.96
CA PHE A 332 18.67 1.12 -8.22
C PHE A 332 18.28 -0.34 -8.47
N GLY A 333 19.24 -1.28 -8.36
CA GLY A 333 18.99 -2.71 -8.52
C GLY A 333 17.93 -3.22 -7.53
N LEU A 334 18.02 -2.82 -6.27
CA LEU A 334 17.02 -3.16 -5.24
C LEU A 334 15.64 -2.59 -5.58
N ARG A 335 15.58 -1.33 -6.03
CA ARG A 335 14.34 -0.71 -6.48
C ARG A 335 13.72 -1.48 -7.64
N GLU A 336 14.49 -1.79 -8.67
CA GLU A 336 14.01 -2.54 -9.85
C GLU A 336 13.57 -3.95 -9.44
N TRP A 337 14.30 -4.62 -8.57
CA TRP A 337 13.95 -5.95 -8.06
C TRP A 337 12.64 -5.92 -7.26
N LEU A 338 12.44 -4.92 -6.41
CA LEU A 338 11.19 -4.73 -5.66
C LEU A 338 10.04 -4.25 -6.56
N SER A 339 10.37 -3.59 -7.69
CA SER A 339 9.40 -3.01 -8.64
C SER A 339 9.14 -3.90 -9.87
N TYR A 340 9.58 -5.14 -9.85
CA TYR A 340 9.64 -6.09 -10.99
C TYR A 340 8.40 -6.15 -11.90
N HIS A 341 7.27 -5.62 -11.48
CA HIS A 341 6.03 -5.66 -12.26
C HIS A 341 5.71 -4.37 -13.04
N ARG A 342 6.56 -3.35 -13.00
CA ARG A 342 6.27 -2.06 -13.66
C ARG A 342 6.73 -1.97 -15.11
N THR A 343 7.83 -2.64 -15.45
CA THR A 343 8.39 -2.62 -16.80
C THR A 343 8.85 -4.02 -17.15
N GLY A 344 8.51 -4.51 -18.36
CA GLY A 344 9.01 -5.80 -18.81
C GLY A 344 10.55 -5.86 -18.77
N PRO A 345 11.15 -7.07 -18.79
CA PRO A 345 12.55 -7.33 -18.46
C PRO A 345 13.58 -6.54 -19.27
N TRP A 346 13.18 -5.89 -20.34
CA TRP A 346 14.08 -5.21 -21.29
C TRP A 346 14.15 -3.69 -21.17
N ARG A 347 13.43 -3.06 -20.21
CA ARG A 347 13.38 -1.58 -20.12
C ARG A 347 13.98 -1.00 -18.84
N TRP A 348 14.53 -1.81 -17.95
CA TRP A 348 15.14 -1.34 -16.71
C TRP A 348 16.26 -0.30 -16.94
N TYR A 349 17.08 -0.47 -17.99
CA TYR A 349 18.18 0.43 -18.32
C TYR A 349 17.71 1.85 -18.70
N LEU A 350 16.49 2.00 -19.22
CA LEU A 350 15.91 3.32 -19.51
C LEU A 350 15.67 4.15 -18.25
N GLY A 351 15.46 3.49 -17.10
CA GLY A 351 15.32 4.15 -15.80
C GLY A 351 16.66 4.49 -15.14
N LEU A 352 17.76 3.87 -15.54
CA LEU A 352 19.07 4.04 -14.88
C LEU A 352 19.64 5.46 -15.06
N LEU A 353 19.62 6.00 -16.27
CA LEU A 353 20.16 7.34 -16.56
C LEU A 353 19.41 8.46 -15.82
N PRO A 354 18.06 8.55 -15.89
CA PRO A 354 17.31 9.52 -15.07
C PRO A 354 17.51 9.32 -13.57
N PHE A 355 17.62 8.06 -13.13
CA PHE A 355 17.87 7.74 -11.73
C PHE A 355 19.23 8.27 -11.28
N LEU A 356 20.30 8.02 -12.04
CA LEU A 356 21.64 8.55 -11.74
C LEU A 356 21.64 10.09 -11.86
N ALA A 357 21.04 10.66 -12.90
CA ALA A 357 20.98 12.09 -13.10
C ALA A 357 20.34 12.82 -11.90
N SER A 358 19.29 12.28 -11.30
CA SER A 358 18.66 12.86 -10.10
C SER A 358 19.56 12.85 -8.86
N ARG A 359 20.65 12.08 -8.87
CA ARG A 359 21.54 11.88 -7.71
C ARG A 359 22.89 12.56 -7.82
N TRP A 360 23.22 13.13 -8.99
CA TRP A 360 24.51 13.80 -9.20
C TRP A 360 24.79 14.89 -8.16
N ILE A 361 23.79 15.70 -7.80
CA ILE A 361 23.93 16.78 -6.82
C ILE A 361 24.34 16.21 -5.47
N GLY A 362 23.64 15.17 -5.01
CA GLY A 362 23.95 14.50 -3.73
C GLY A 362 25.34 13.84 -3.75
N LEU A 363 25.72 13.26 -4.87
CA LEU A 363 27.03 12.62 -5.04
C LEU A 363 28.16 13.64 -5.00
N ILE A 364 28.03 14.78 -5.69
CA ILE A 364 28.99 15.88 -5.64
C ILE A 364 29.07 16.44 -4.21
N ALA A 365 27.92 16.70 -3.58
CA ALA A 365 27.87 17.20 -2.20
C ALA A 365 28.56 16.24 -1.22
N ALA A 366 28.35 14.93 -1.35
CA ALA A 366 29.00 13.92 -0.53
C ALA A 366 30.54 13.97 -0.62
N VAL A 367 31.08 14.11 -1.83
CA VAL A 367 32.54 14.22 -2.06
C VAL A 367 33.09 15.54 -1.50
N LEU A 368 32.38 16.65 -1.72
CA LEU A 368 32.83 17.97 -1.22
C LEU A 368 32.78 18.03 0.30
N ILE A 369 31.76 17.51 0.95
CA ILE A 369 31.63 17.44 2.41
C ILE A 369 32.76 16.56 2.98
N ALA A 370 32.98 15.37 2.42
CA ALA A 370 34.05 14.50 2.90
C ALA A 370 35.43 15.16 2.78
N ARG A 371 35.75 15.78 1.65
CA ARG A 371 37.04 16.48 1.47
C ARG A 371 37.17 17.70 2.39
N GLY A 372 36.09 18.49 2.52
CA GLY A 372 36.09 19.67 3.41
C GLY A 372 36.35 19.29 4.87
N LEU A 373 35.70 18.26 5.38
CA LEU A 373 35.86 17.77 6.73
C LEU A 373 37.26 17.13 6.97
N ALA A 374 37.79 16.38 6.04
CA ALA A 374 39.15 15.85 6.13
C ALA A 374 40.19 16.98 6.19
N GLY A 375 39.97 18.09 5.48
CA GLY A 375 40.80 19.29 5.54
C GLY A 375 40.81 20.00 6.91
N THR A 376 39.85 19.72 7.79
CA THR A 376 39.80 20.23 9.17
C THR A 376 40.54 19.34 10.17
N GLY A 377 41.18 18.25 9.74
CA GLY A 377 41.91 17.32 10.60
C GLY A 377 41.05 16.14 11.14
N LEU A 378 39.79 16.01 10.71
CA LEU A 378 38.98 14.85 11.02
C LEU A 378 39.50 13.63 10.24
N SER A 379 39.38 12.43 10.83
CA SER A 379 39.80 11.21 10.14
C SER A 379 38.97 10.97 8.87
N ASP A 380 39.60 10.38 7.86
CA ASP A 380 38.99 10.08 6.56
C ASP A 380 37.70 9.23 6.71
N ALA A 381 37.65 8.35 7.70
CA ALA A 381 36.48 7.54 8.00
C ALA A 381 35.28 8.39 8.44
N PHE A 382 35.48 9.37 9.35
CA PHE A 382 34.43 10.28 9.77
C PHE A 382 34.00 11.23 8.65
N ALA A 383 34.94 11.72 7.87
CA ALA A 383 34.67 12.56 6.72
C ALA A 383 33.83 11.81 5.66
N ALA A 384 34.16 10.55 5.39
CA ALA A 384 33.40 9.66 4.50
C ALA A 384 32.00 9.38 5.02
N LEU A 385 31.85 9.13 6.34
CA LEU A 385 30.56 8.91 6.98
C LEU A 385 29.63 10.12 6.84
N ALA A 386 30.15 11.33 7.03
CA ALA A 386 29.38 12.56 6.85
C ALA A 386 28.94 12.77 5.39
N GLY A 387 29.83 12.49 4.45
CA GLY A 387 29.47 12.50 3.02
C GLY A 387 28.39 11.48 2.67
N ALA A 388 28.49 10.26 3.23
CA ALA A 388 27.50 9.21 3.05
C ALA A 388 26.11 9.61 3.63
N ALA A 389 26.09 10.24 4.80
CA ALA A 389 24.86 10.73 5.42
C ALA A 389 24.19 11.81 4.56
N ALA A 390 24.97 12.75 4.01
CA ALA A 390 24.45 13.77 3.10
C ALA A 390 23.87 13.17 1.81
N LEU A 391 24.54 12.18 1.21
CA LEU A 391 24.02 11.46 0.04
C LEU A 391 22.74 10.70 0.36
N THR A 392 22.67 10.06 1.52
CA THR A 392 21.49 9.33 1.97
C THR A 392 20.30 10.26 2.18
N TRP A 393 20.53 11.42 2.81
CA TRP A 393 19.50 12.45 2.94
C TRP A 393 19.01 12.93 1.57
N TRP A 394 19.92 13.32 0.67
CA TRP A 394 19.57 13.77 -0.67
C TRP A 394 18.74 12.73 -1.43
N ASN A 395 19.16 11.47 -1.35
CA ASN A 395 18.45 10.36 -1.98
C ASN A 395 17.03 10.19 -1.44
N TYR A 396 16.83 10.40 -0.15
CA TYR A 396 15.51 10.37 0.48
C TYR A 396 14.61 11.50 -0.02
N ASP A 397 15.09 12.75 0.03
CA ASP A 397 14.34 13.91 -0.42
C ASP A 397 13.99 13.84 -1.91
N ALA A 398 14.94 13.42 -2.74
CA ALA A 398 14.72 13.23 -4.17
C ALA A 398 13.69 12.12 -4.48
N VAL A 399 13.67 11.03 -3.70
CA VAL A 399 12.67 9.97 -3.82
C VAL A 399 11.28 10.48 -3.43
N HIS A 400 11.17 11.26 -2.35
CA HIS A 400 9.88 11.81 -1.91
C HIS A 400 9.31 12.87 -2.83
N ARG A 401 10.16 13.76 -3.37
CA ARG A 401 9.70 14.87 -4.23
C ARG A 401 9.53 14.49 -5.70
N TYR A 402 10.41 13.63 -6.22
CA TYR A 402 10.48 13.35 -7.66
C TYR A 402 10.26 11.89 -8.01
N GLY A 403 10.24 11.00 -7.05
CA GLY A 403 10.28 9.55 -7.27
C GLY A 403 8.93 8.88 -7.53
N GLY A 404 7.82 9.62 -7.61
CA GLY A 404 6.52 9.04 -7.95
C GLY A 404 6.08 7.88 -7.04
N PHE A 405 6.59 7.78 -5.80
CA PHE A 405 5.94 7.02 -4.72
C PHE A 405 4.75 7.85 -4.20
N ALA A 406 3.99 8.36 -5.16
CA ALA A 406 2.71 8.93 -4.86
C ALA A 406 1.79 7.77 -4.46
N ARG A 407 1.46 7.78 -3.19
CA ARG A 407 0.18 7.49 -2.52
C ARG A 407 -0.63 6.35 -3.09
#